data_1721b6677f3989bf4a0b1bb6946d39d8
#
_entry.id   1721b6677f3989bf4a0b1bb6946d39d8
#
_cell.length_a   1.000
_cell.length_b   1.000
_cell.length_c   1.000
_cell.angle_alpha   90.00
_cell.angle_beta   90.00
_cell.angle_gamma   90.00
#
_symmetry.space_group_name_H-M   'P 1'
#
loop_
_entity.id
_entity.type
_entity.pdbx_description
1 polymer ?
#
loop_
_entity_poly.entity_id
_entity_poly.type
_entity_poly.pdbx_seq_one_letter_code
_entity_poly.pdbx_strand_id
1 'polypeptide(L)'
;MKIGMLHFKVGATDGVSLEIEKWKQVLEGMGHCVVLCAGDLGMADGVLIKEMYHHTPAAQRLYANTFVALANYDETGYRLELEMLAEKIESSLKRFIIEEEIEFLIPHNIWSVAVNPAAAPALARAARELGMRTLA
;
A
#
# COMPACT_ATOMS: atom_id res chain seq x y z
N MET A 1 -14.17 0.07 -15.80
CA MET A 1 -14.02 -0.02 -14.32
C MET A 1 -12.97 0.96 -13.85
N LYS A 2 -13.11 1.45 -12.64
CA LYS A 2 -12.08 2.28 -12.01
C LYS A 2 -11.22 1.42 -11.09
N ILE A 3 -9.96 1.27 -11.44
CA ILE A 3 -9.03 0.32 -10.80
C ILE A 3 -7.98 1.08 -9.99
N GLY A 4 -7.84 0.74 -8.73
CA GLY A 4 -6.74 1.22 -7.89
C GLY A 4 -5.57 0.25 -7.92
N MET A 5 -4.41 0.69 -8.37
CA MET A 5 -3.17 -0.08 -8.30
C MET A 5 -2.30 0.47 -7.17
N LEU A 6 -1.87 -0.41 -6.28
CA LEU A 6 -1.18 -0.02 -5.05
C LEU A 6 0.18 -0.68 -4.94
N HIS A 7 1.17 0.09 -4.48
CA HIS A 7 2.49 -0.41 -4.13
C HIS A 7 3.12 0.51 -3.10
N PHE A 8 4.21 0.08 -2.49
CA PHE A 8 5.00 0.92 -1.57
C PHE A 8 5.61 2.13 -2.28
N LYS A 9 6.02 1.93 -3.53
CA LYS A 9 6.68 2.93 -4.37
C LYS A 9 6.35 2.69 -5.85
N VAL A 10 6.03 3.74 -6.57
CA VAL A 10 5.79 3.72 -8.02
C VAL A 10 6.53 4.87 -8.71
N GLY A 11 6.47 4.93 -10.02
CA GLY A 11 7.01 6.06 -10.78
C GLY A 11 8.54 6.17 -10.78
N ALA A 12 9.24 5.09 -10.50
CA ALA A 12 10.69 4.98 -10.59
C ALA A 12 11.10 4.05 -11.74
N THR A 13 12.39 3.73 -11.83
CA THR A 13 12.94 2.88 -12.88
C THR A 13 13.23 1.45 -12.43
N ASP A 14 12.83 1.09 -11.21
CA ASP A 14 12.94 -0.27 -10.70
C ASP A 14 11.94 -1.22 -11.38
N GLY A 15 12.19 -2.53 -11.29
CA GLY A 15 11.43 -3.54 -12.00
C GLY A 15 9.93 -3.52 -11.70
N VAL A 16 9.54 -3.33 -10.44
CA VAL A 16 8.12 -3.31 -10.04
C VAL A 16 7.43 -2.05 -10.54
N SER A 17 8.08 -0.89 -10.43
CA SER A 17 7.52 0.37 -10.96
C SER A 17 7.29 0.30 -12.47
N LEU A 18 8.22 -0.29 -13.21
CA LEU A 18 8.08 -0.48 -14.67
C LEU A 18 6.97 -1.49 -15.00
N GLU A 19 6.82 -2.54 -14.23
CA GLU A 19 5.74 -3.51 -14.41
C GLU A 19 4.37 -2.88 -14.15
N ILE A 20 4.24 -2.10 -13.09
CA ILE A 20 3.00 -1.37 -12.77
C ILE A 20 2.61 -0.44 -13.91
N GLU A 21 3.57 0.28 -14.47
CA GLU A 21 3.33 1.16 -15.63
C GLU A 21 2.82 0.39 -16.85
N LYS A 22 3.40 -0.77 -17.14
CA LYS A 22 2.91 -1.63 -18.23
C LYS A 22 1.50 -2.14 -17.97
N TRP A 23 1.21 -2.59 -16.77
CA TRP A 23 -0.13 -3.01 -16.39
C TRP A 23 -1.16 -1.89 -16.55
N LYS A 24 -0.79 -0.69 -16.08
CA LYS A 24 -1.63 0.50 -16.23
C LYS A 24 -1.95 0.77 -17.69
N GLN A 25 -0.93 0.80 -18.56
CA GLN A 25 -1.12 1.03 -19.99
C GLN A 25 -2.04 0.00 -20.65
N VAL A 26 -1.88 -1.28 -20.31
CA VAL A 26 -2.73 -2.35 -20.85
C VAL A 26 -4.18 -2.19 -20.38
N LEU A 27 -4.40 -1.95 -19.10
CA LEU A 27 -5.74 -1.79 -18.55
C LEU A 27 -6.45 -0.54 -19.10
N GLU A 28 -5.73 0.56 -19.25
CA GLU A 28 -6.26 1.77 -19.88
C GLU A 28 -6.57 1.54 -21.37
N GLY A 29 -5.74 0.79 -22.08
CA GLY A 29 -6.00 0.37 -23.45
C GLY A 29 -7.23 -0.52 -23.59
N MET A 30 -7.62 -1.22 -22.52
CA MET A 30 -8.86 -2.02 -22.46
C MET A 30 -10.10 -1.19 -22.07
N GLY A 31 -9.94 0.11 -21.83
CA GLY A 31 -11.05 1.00 -21.48
C GLY A 31 -11.27 1.19 -19.99
N HIS A 32 -10.38 0.72 -19.13
CA HIS A 32 -10.44 0.98 -17.70
C HIS A 32 -9.76 2.30 -17.33
N CYS A 33 -10.15 2.87 -16.20
CA CYS A 33 -9.46 4.01 -15.60
C CYS A 33 -8.60 3.49 -14.46
N VAL A 34 -7.28 3.79 -14.48
CA VAL A 34 -6.35 3.32 -13.45
C VAL A 34 -5.86 4.49 -12.62
N VAL A 35 -5.98 4.37 -11.30
CA VAL A 35 -5.45 5.33 -10.33
C VAL A 35 -4.37 4.64 -9.51
N LEU A 36 -3.17 5.21 -9.51
CA LEU A 36 -2.07 4.70 -8.70
C LEU A 36 -2.16 5.23 -7.27
N CYS A 37 -1.82 4.39 -6.31
CA CYS A 37 -1.73 4.76 -4.90
C CYS A 37 -0.45 4.17 -4.32
N ALA A 38 0.39 5.00 -3.75
CA ALA A 38 1.69 4.55 -3.23
C ALA A 38 2.20 5.40 -2.06
N GLY A 39 3.19 4.86 -1.38
CA GLY A 39 3.93 5.57 -0.34
C GLY A 39 4.95 6.57 -0.89
N ASP A 40 5.41 6.34 -2.12
CA ASP A 40 6.24 7.26 -2.91
C ASP A 40 5.79 7.16 -4.36
N LEU A 41 5.41 8.28 -4.95
CA LEU A 41 4.91 8.34 -6.33
C LEU A 41 6.02 8.55 -7.37
N GLY A 42 7.23 8.94 -6.96
CA GLY A 42 8.30 9.25 -7.90
C GLY A 42 7.85 10.28 -8.95
N MET A 43 7.90 9.90 -10.22
CA MET A 43 7.47 10.73 -11.36
C MET A 43 6.02 10.46 -11.78
N ALA A 44 5.30 9.56 -11.12
CA ALA A 44 3.94 9.20 -11.48
C ALA A 44 2.90 10.12 -10.83
N ASP A 45 1.75 10.26 -11.51
CA ASP A 45 0.56 10.85 -10.93
C ASP A 45 -0.23 9.79 -10.16
N GLY A 46 -0.82 10.19 -9.05
CA GLY A 46 -1.61 9.28 -8.23
C GLY A 46 -1.91 9.86 -6.85
N VAL A 47 -2.33 9.00 -5.95
CA VAL A 47 -2.62 9.35 -4.55
C VAL A 47 -1.46 8.90 -3.67
N LEU A 48 -0.90 9.84 -2.92
CA LEU A 48 0.19 9.59 -1.99
C LEU A 48 -0.36 9.22 -0.62
N ILE A 49 0.05 8.06 -0.12
CA ILE A 49 -0.11 7.65 1.28
C ILE A 49 1.29 7.41 1.84
N LYS A 50 1.92 8.45 2.32
CA LYS A 50 3.33 8.41 2.74
C LYS A 50 3.63 7.38 3.82
N GLU A 51 2.65 7.05 4.66
CA GLU A 51 2.77 6.03 5.71
C GLU A 51 2.92 4.61 5.15
N MET A 52 2.57 4.37 3.89
CA MET A 52 2.80 3.09 3.21
C MET A 52 4.26 2.90 2.79
N TYR A 53 5.03 3.98 2.67
CA TYR A 53 6.42 3.89 2.24
C TYR A 53 7.27 3.14 3.26
N HIS A 54 8.09 2.23 2.77
CA HIS A 54 8.87 1.34 3.65
C HIS A 54 10.14 2.00 4.23
N HIS A 55 10.55 3.14 3.72
CA HIS A 55 11.70 3.90 4.24
C HIS A 55 11.33 5.01 5.23
N THR A 56 10.10 5.00 5.75
CA THR A 56 9.76 5.88 6.88
C THR A 56 10.39 5.34 8.17
N PRO A 57 10.73 6.20 9.15
CA PRO A 57 11.30 5.74 10.42
C PRO A 57 10.40 4.72 11.15
N ALA A 58 9.08 4.93 11.15
CA ALA A 58 8.14 4.01 11.78
C ALA A 58 8.12 2.64 11.09
N ALA A 59 8.08 2.60 9.77
CA ALA A 59 8.07 1.36 9.00
C ALA A 59 9.40 0.59 9.16
N GLN A 60 10.53 1.30 9.13
CA GLN A 60 11.84 0.69 9.33
C GLN A 60 12.01 0.09 10.72
N ARG A 61 11.55 0.79 11.74
CA ARG A 61 11.58 0.30 13.12
C ARG A 61 10.68 -0.94 13.29
N LEU A 62 9.49 -0.92 12.76
CA LEU A 62 8.58 -2.08 12.79
C LEU A 62 9.17 -3.26 12.04
N TYR A 63 9.76 -3.03 10.87
CA TYR A 63 10.42 -4.09 10.10
C TYR A 63 11.56 -4.74 10.90
N ALA A 64 12.44 -3.93 11.49
CA ALA A 64 13.56 -4.44 12.28
C ALA A 64 13.08 -5.24 13.49
N ASN A 65 12.06 -4.78 14.20
CA ASN A 65 11.50 -5.49 15.36
C ASN A 65 10.69 -6.73 14.99
N THR A 66 10.16 -6.78 13.77
CA THR A 66 9.43 -7.97 13.27
C THR A 66 10.39 -9.07 12.81
N PHE A 67 11.43 -8.73 12.05
CA PHE A 67 12.24 -9.69 11.31
C PHE A 67 13.68 -9.84 11.79
N VAL A 68 14.21 -8.88 12.54
CA VAL A 68 15.59 -8.93 13.04
C VAL A 68 15.61 -9.27 14.53
N ALA A 69 15.12 -8.38 15.37
CA ALA A 69 15.05 -8.60 16.81
C ALA A 69 14.06 -7.63 17.45
N LEU A 70 13.27 -8.09 18.39
CA LEU A 70 12.38 -7.25 19.21
C LEU A 70 13.23 -6.50 20.26
N ALA A 71 13.73 -5.32 19.89
CA ALA A 71 14.73 -4.58 20.66
C ALA A 71 14.28 -3.21 21.18
N ASN A 72 13.40 -2.52 20.44
CA ASN A 72 13.01 -1.15 20.78
C ASN A 72 11.86 -1.06 21.78
N TYR A 73 11.08 -2.12 21.95
CA TYR A 73 9.95 -2.20 22.87
C TYR A 73 9.66 -3.67 23.23
N ASP A 74 8.78 -3.90 24.21
CA ASP A 74 8.22 -5.21 24.49
C ASP A 74 7.16 -5.59 23.44
N GLU A 75 6.59 -6.79 23.56
CA GLU A 75 5.58 -7.28 22.63
C GLU A 75 4.33 -6.38 22.60
N THR A 76 3.90 -5.90 23.75
CA THR A 76 2.73 -5.02 23.88
C THR A 76 2.97 -3.69 23.18
N GLY A 77 4.14 -3.07 23.41
CA GLY A 77 4.53 -1.83 22.74
C GLY A 77 4.69 -1.99 21.25
N TYR A 78 5.25 -3.10 20.79
CA TYR A 78 5.36 -3.44 19.36
C TYR A 78 3.98 -3.53 18.71
N ARG A 79 3.06 -4.29 19.31
CA ARG A 79 1.70 -4.44 18.78
C ARG A 79 0.94 -3.12 18.72
N LEU A 80 1.12 -2.28 19.73
CA LEU A 80 0.50 -0.96 19.78
C LEU A 80 1.01 -0.06 18.63
N GLU A 81 2.32 -0.01 18.42
CA GLU A 81 2.91 0.81 17.37
C GLU A 81 2.53 0.30 15.97
N LEU A 82 2.52 -1.03 15.78
CA LEU A 82 2.05 -1.66 14.56
C LEU A 82 0.60 -1.27 14.26
N GLU A 83 -0.28 -1.36 15.26
CA GLU A 83 -1.70 -1.03 15.12
C GLU A 83 -1.91 0.46 14.84
N MET A 84 -1.18 1.34 15.49
CA MET A 84 -1.26 2.78 15.25
C MET A 84 -0.90 3.14 13.81
N LEU A 85 0.16 2.55 13.26
CA LEU A 85 0.53 2.78 11.86
C LEU A 85 -0.49 2.14 10.91
N ALA A 86 -0.95 0.93 11.21
CA ALA A 86 -1.97 0.25 10.40
C ALA A 86 -3.27 1.05 10.34
N GLU A 87 -3.73 1.63 11.43
CA GLU A 87 -4.93 2.48 11.45
C GLU A 87 -4.79 3.72 10.58
N LYS A 88 -3.63 4.37 10.60
CA LYS A 88 -3.36 5.53 9.73
C LYS A 88 -3.42 5.15 8.25
N ILE A 89 -2.78 4.06 7.87
CA ILE A 89 -2.79 3.56 6.49
C ILE A 89 -4.20 3.13 6.10
N GLU A 90 -4.90 2.40 6.94
CA GLU A 90 -6.28 1.95 6.71
C GLU A 90 -7.22 3.13 6.43
N SER A 91 -7.17 4.17 7.27
CA SER A 91 -7.99 5.38 7.09
C SER A 91 -7.71 6.07 5.75
N SER A 92 -6.44 6.18 5.38
CA SER A 92 -6.04 6.79 4.11
C SER A 92 -6.44 5.93 2.90
N LEU A 93 -6.35 4.60 3.03
CA LEU A 93 -6.79 3.68 1.98
C LEU A 93 -8.30 3.73 1.77
N LYS A 94 -9.09 3.78 2.84
CA LYS A 94 -10.54 3.95 2.74
C LYS A 94 -10.91 5.25 2.05
N ARG A 95 -10.23 6.33 2.40
CA ARG A 95 -10.42 7.63 1.74
C ARG A 95 -10.09 7.54 0.26
N PHE A 96 -8.96 6.95 -0.09
CA PHE A 96 -8.58 6.72 -1.48
C PHE A 96 -9.65 5.95 -2.26
N ILE A 97 -10.14 4.85 -1.71
CA ILE A 97 -11.17 4.02 -2.36
C ILE A 97 -12.46 4.82 -2.58
N ILE A 98 -12.89 5.57 -1.59
CA ILE A 98 -14.15 6.32 -1.63
C ILE A 98 -14.02 7.56 -2.53
N GLU A 99 -13.02 8.40 -2.32
CA GLU A 99 -12.86 9.66 -3.05
C GLU A 99 -12.55 9.45 -4.53
N GLU A 100 -11.76 8.43 -4.85
CA GLU A 100 -11.45 8.07 -6.24
C GLU A 100 -12.49 7.14 -6.87
N GLU A 101 -13.51 6.73 -6.13
CA GLU A 101 -14.58 5.83 -6.59
C GLU A 101 -14.01 4.50 -7.15
N ILE A 102 -13.04 3.92 -6.45
CA ILE A 102 -12.38 2.68 -6.88
C ILE A 102 -13.33 1.50 -6.77
N GLU A 103 -13.41 0.71 -7.85
CA GLU A 103 -14.27 -0.48 -7.94
C GLU A 103 -13.50 -1.79 -7.78
N PHE A 104 -12.19 -1.76 -8.02
CA PHE A 104 -11.32 -2.93 -8.00
C PHE A 104 -9.91 -2.56 -7.58
N LEU A 105 -9.26 -3.41 -6.79
CA LEU A 105 -7.90 -3.17 -6.30
C LEU A 105 -6.92 -4.19 -6.86
N ILE A 106 -5.76 -3.70 -7.30
CA ILE A 106 -4.62 -4.54 -7.69
C ILE A 106 -3.42 -4.12 -6.83
N PRO A 107 -3.24 -4.72 -5.65
CA PRO A 107 -2.05 -4.49 -4.84
C PRO A 107 -0.86 -5.27 -5.39
N HIS A 108 0.26 -4.59 -5.56
CA HIS A 108 1.53 -5.19 -5.95
C HIS A 108 2.41 -5.37 -4.72
N ASN A 109 2.74 -6.60 -4.39
CA ASN A 109 3.66 -7.02 -3.33
C ASN A 109 3.29 -6.57 -1.89
N ILE A 110 2.18 -5.92 -1.66
CA ILE A 110 1.82 -5.43 -0.32
C ILE A 110 1.55 -6.60 0.63
N TRP A 111 0.95 -7.67 0.13
CA TRP A 111 0.67 -8.87 0.92
C TRP A 111 1.75 -9.95 0.84
N SER A 112 2.66 -9.85 -0.12
CA SER A 112 3.71 -10.85 -0.33
C SER A 112 5.09 -10.41 0.18
N VAL A 113 5.32 -9.11 0.33
CA VAL A 113 6.59 -8.55 0.78
C VAL A 113 6.33 -7.59 1.95
N ALA A 114 6.76 -7.98 3.13
CA ALA A 114 6.44 -7.27 4.36
C ALA A 114 7.45 -6.14 4.70
N VAL A 115 7.87 -5.36 3.71
CA VAL A 115 8.81 -4.24 3.93
C VAL A 115 8.21 -3.09 4.75
N ASN A 116 6.89 -2.98 4.77
CA ASN A 116 6.15 -2.18 5.73
C ASN A 116 5.12 -3.10 6.40
N PRO A 117 5.39 -3.62 7.61
CA PRO A 117 4.54 -4.63 8.24
C PRO A 117 3.10 -4.18 8.53
N ALA A 118 2.85 -2.88 8.61
CA ALA A 118 1.52 -2.34 8.87
C ALA A 118 0.65 -2.23 7.61
N ALA A 119 1.23 -2.21 6.41
CA ALA A 119 0.50 -2.00 5.16
C ALA A 119 -0.43 -3.17 4.81
N ALA A 120 0.02 -4.40 5.01
CA ALA A 120 -0.76 -5.59 4.68
C ALA A 120 -2.06 -5.71 5.50
N PRO A 121 -2.04 -5.63 6.84
CA PRO A 121 -3.28 -5.66 7.62
C PRO A 121 -4.16 -4.45 7.35
N ALA A 122 -3.60 -3.26 7.14
CA ALA A 122 -4.35 -2.06 6.82
C ALA A 122 -5.15 -2.22 5.52
N LEU A 123 -4.51 -2.72 4.47
CA LEU A 123 -5.17 -2.96 3.18
C LEU A 123 -6.23 -4.05 3.28
N ALA A 124 -5.94 -5.14 3.99
CA ALA A 124 -6.91 -6.22 4.19
C ALA A 124 -8.18 -5.74 4.91
N ARG A 125 -8.02 -4.91 5.94
CA ARG A 125 -9.15 -4.32 6.68
C ARG A 125 -9.96 -3.36 5.81
N ALA A 126 -9.30 -2.44 5.09
CA ALA A 126 -9.96 -1.49 4.22
C ALA A 126 -10.75 -2.21 3.11
N ALA A 127 -10.13 -3.18 2.46
CA ALA A 127 -10.78 -3.96 1.39
C ALA A 127 -11.99 -4.73 1.91
N ARG A 128 -11.87 -5.37 3.08
CA ARG A 128 -12.97 -6.14 3.69
C ARG A 128 -14.13 -5.24 4.08
N GLU A 129 -13.85 -4.15 4.77
CA GLU A 129 -14.88 -3.25 5.28
C GLU A 129 -15.67 -2.59 4.14
N LEU A 130 -15.00 -2.25 3.05
CA LEU A 130 -15.66 -1.63 1.89
C LEU A 130 -16.12 -2.64 0.83
N GLY A 131 -15.99 -3.94 1.11
CA GLY A 131 -16.44 -5.00 0.18
C GLY A 131 -15.69 -4.99 -1.16
N MET A 132 -14.41 -4.61 -1.17
CA MET A 132 -13.64 -4.48 -2.39
C MET A 132 -13.19 -5.82 -2.96
N ARG A 133 -13.33 -5.98 -4.27
CA ARG A 133 -12.68 -7.08 -5.00
C ARG A 133 -11.21 -6.74 -5.25
N THR A 134 -10.36 -7.74 -5.10
CA THR A 134 -8.91 -7.56 -5.23
C THR A 134 -8.29 -8.66 -6.09
N LEU A 135 -7.26 -8.30 -6.84
CA LEU A 135 -6.36 -9.22 -7.53
C LEU A 135 -4.95 -8.95 -6.99
N ALA A 136 -4.40 -9.93 -6.29
CA ALA A 136 -3.04 -9.82 -5.73
C ALA A 136 -2.08 -10.80 -6.41
#